data_de1ea171eca663021eb9bc611e1745c7
#
_entry.id   de1ea171eca663021eb9bc611e1745c7
#
_cell.length_a   1.000
_cell.length_b   1.000
_cell.length_c   1.000
_cell.angle_alpha   90.00
_cell.angle_beta   90.00
_cell.angle_gamma   90.00
#
_symmetry.space_group_name_H-M   'P 1'
#
loop_
_entity.id
_entity.type
_entity.pdbx_description
1 polymer ?
#
loop_
_entity_poly.entity_id
_entity_poly.type
_entity_poly.pdbx_seq_one_letter_code
_entity_poly.pdbx_strand_id
1 'polypeptide(L)'
;MSTGKISIKTLLFGIFTLILVGELNAEESAGTALEESNLKKALYCMDILENRPDLEPSHRIEILRNECYSENFIEHAPNIEDGRDALLSLFASRYKKYPELSMSIKRTASEGDLVWLHVHVKHTPDSLGGAGVHIFRMKEGKIVEHWGVGQPVPKESKNNNTMF
;
A
#
# COMPACT_ATOMS: atom_id res chain seq x y z
N MET A 1 10.73 -12.59 65.85
CA MET A 1 9.79 -12.41 64.74
C MET A 1 10.02 -10.99 64.17
N SER A 2 10.76 -10.89 63.05
CA SER A 2 11.05 -9.59 62.43
C SER A 2 10.05 -9.39 61.28
N THR A 3 9.14 -8.45 61.42
CA THR A 3 8.22 -8.01 60.37
C THR A 3 8.93 -7.04 59.47
N GLY A 4 9.40 -7.50 58.31
CA GLY A 4 9.97 -6.66 57.28
C GLY A 4 8.95 -5.65 56.74
N LYS A 5 9.15 -4.39 56.96
CA LYS A 5 8.40 -3.30 56.35
C LYS A 5 8.79 -3.22 54.88
N ILE A 6 7.95 -3.68 54.00
CA ILE A 6 8.10 -3.45 52.55
C ILE A 6 7.95 -1.94 52.31
N SER A 7 8.99 -1.32 51.75
CA SER A 7 9.01 0.12 51.51
C SER A 7 8.01 0.47 50.39
N ILE A 8 7.09 1.37 50.70
CA ILE A 8 6.08 1.92 49.77
C ILE A 8 6.75 2.50 48.49
N LYS A 9 8.00 2.96 48.57
CA LYS A 9 8.75 3.48 47.41
C LYS A 9 9.06 2.42 46.35
N THR A 10 9.29 1.15 46.75
CA THR A 10 9.59 0.06 45.82
C THR A 10 8.34 -0.39 45.08
N LEU A 11 7.16 -0.32 45.74
CA LEU A 11 5.88 -0.67 45.13
C LEU A 11 5.44 0.35 44.07
N LEU A 12 5.63 1.66 44.32
CA LEU A 12 5.31 2.74 43.39
C LEU A 12 6.17 2.69 42.12
N PHE A 13 7.45 2.34 42.24
CA PHE A 13 8.34 2.21 41.07
C PHE A 13 7.97 1.03 40.17
N GLY A 14 7.58 -0.09 40.77
CA GLY A 14 7.14 -1.29 40.01
C GLY A 14 5.82 -1.08 39.26
N ILE A 15 4.86 -0.37 39.84
CA ILE A 15 3.56 -0.06 39.21
C ILE A 15 3.76 0.91 38.03
N PHE A 16 4.61 1.93 38.19
CA PHE A 16 4.88 2.89 37.10
C PHE A 16 5.58 2.23 35.89
N THR A 17 6.50 1.31 36.13
CA THR A 17 7.19 0.56 35.07
C THR A 17 6.22 -0.38 34.34
N LEU A 18 5.27 -1.03 35.04
CA LEU A 18 4.30 -1.93 34.42
C LEU A 18 3.30 -1.16 33.53
N ILE A 19 2.87 0.01 33.95
CA ILE A 19 1.95 0.86 33.19
C ILE A 19 2.64 1.32 31.89
N LEU A 20 3.90 1.79 31.96
CA LEU A 20 4.64 2.27 30.81
C LEU A 20 4.87 1.17 29.77
N VAL A 21 5.20 -0.06 30.19
CA VAL A 21 5.38 -1.21 29.29
C VAL A 21 4.03 -1.63 28.66
N GLY A 22 2.94 -1.54 29.41
CA GLY A 22 1.60 -1.84 28.90
C GLY A 22 1.16 -0.84 27.82
N GLU A 23 1.43 0.44 27.96
CA GLU A 23 1.12 1.47 26.97
C GLU A 23 1.98 1.32 25.71
N LEU A 24 3.28 1.07 25.85
CA LEU A 24 4.16 0.82 24.70
C LEU A 24 3.73 -0.40 23.87
N ASN A 25 3.37 -1.50 24.52
CA ASN A 25 2.91 -2.70 23.82
C ASN A 25 1.54 -2.48 23.13
N ALA A 26 0.67 -1.66 23.70
CA ALA A 26 -0.62 -1.32 23.11
C ALA A 26 -0.46 -0.41 21.88
N GLU A 27 0.46 0.56 21.92
CA GLU A 27 0.77 1.42 20.76
C GLU A 27 1.42 0.63 19.62
N GLU A 28 2.38 -0.25 19.92
CA GLU A 28 3.03 -1.12 18.93
C GLU A 28 2.01 -2.07 18.27
N SER A 29 1.13 -2.68 19.07
CA SER A 29 0.06 -3.56 18.54
C SER A 29 -0.95 -2.79 17.68
N ALA A 30 -1.30 -1.57 18.06
CA ALA A 30 -2.21 -0.72 17.27
C ALA A 30 -1.55 -0.26 15.96
N GLY A 31 -0.25 0.05 15.97
CA GLY A 31 0.53 0.38 14.77
C GLY A 31 0.54 -0.77 13.78
N THR A 32 0.85 -1.98 14.23
CA THR A 32 0.86 -3.19 13.38
C THR A 32 -0.52 -3.49 12.79
N ALA A 33 -1.60 -3.34 13.55
CA ALA A 33 -2.97 -3.55 13.06
C ALA A 33 -3.37 -2.52 11.99
N LEU A 34 -2.94 -1.26 12.13
CA LEU A 34 -3.16 -0.22 11.13
C LEU A 34 -2.41 -0.53 9.83
N GLU A 35 -1.15 -0.92 9.93
CA GLU A 35 -0.29 -1.29 8.80
C GLU A 35 -0.86 -2.46 8.02
N GLU A 36 -1.31 -3.52 8.69
CA GLU A 36 -1.98 -4.66 8.06
C GLU A 36 -3.28 -4.24 7.34
N SER A 37 -4.09 -3.39 7.96
CA SER A 37 -5.32 -2.86 7.39
C SER A 37 -5.04 -2.03 6.14
N ASN A 38 -4.04 -1.14 6.19
CA ASN A 38 -3.60 -0.30 5.09
C ASN A 38 -3.07 -1.15 3.93
N LEU A 39 -2.22 -2.14 4.22
CA LEU A 39 -1.71 -3.06 3.22
C LEU A 39 -2.84 -3.83 2.52
N LYS A 40 -3.76 -4.41 3.29
CA LYS A 40 -4.91 -5.15 2.75
C LYS A 40 -5.76 -4.26 1.82
N LYS A 41 -6.00 -3.01 2.22
CA LYS A 41 -6.78 -2.06 1.41
C LYS A 41 -6.04 -1.66 0.14
N ALA A 42 -4.74 -1.39 0.21
CA ALA A 42 -3.92 -1.08 -0.97
C ALA A 42 -3.89 -2.25 -1.96
N LEU A 43 -3.73 -3.49 -1.48
CA LEU A 43 -3.77 -4.70 -2.33
C LEU A 43 -5.12 -4.87 -3.01
N TYR A 44 -6.23 -4.68 -2.29
CA TYR A 44 -7.58 -4.69 -2.86
C TYR A 44 -7.72 -3.63 -3.97
N CYS A 45 -7.28 -2.40 -3.72
CA CYS A 45 -7.38 -1.32 -4.71
C CYS A 45 -6.54 -1.60 -5.96
N MET A 46 -5.36 -2.19 -5.80
CA MET A 46 -4.51 -2.58 -6.93
C MET A 46 -5.09 -3.76 -7.71
N ASP A 47 -5.74 -4.72 -7.04
CA ASP A 47 -6.46 -5.79 -7.73
C ASP A 47 -7.58 -5.22 -8.62
N ILE A 48 -8.42 -4.34 -8.09
CA ILE A 48 -9.46 -3.65 -8.88
C ILE A 48 -8.83 -2.85 -10.03
N LEU A 49 -7.72 -2.15 -9.77
CA LEU A 49 -7.07 -1.29 -10.76
C LEU A 49 -6.49 -2.08 -11.94
N GLU A 50 -5.87 -3.24 -11.71
CA GLU A 50 -5.01 -3.89 -12.71
C GLU A 50 -5.42 -5.35 -13.05
N ASN A 51 -6.22 -6.04 -12.22
CA ASN A 51 -6.41 -7.50 -12.33
C ASN A 51 -7.86 -7.97 -12.48
N ARG A 52 -8.80 -7.09 -12.74
CA ARG A 52 -10.22 -7.45 -12.82
C ARG A 52 -10.80 -7.25 -14.24
N PRO A 53 -10.30 -7.99 -15.25
CA PRO A 53 -10.85 -7.94 -16.60
C PRO A 53 -12.29 -8.50 -16.69
N ASP A 54 -12.73 -9.23 -15.65
CA ASP A 54 -14.10 -9.73 -15.47
C ASP A 54 -15.11 -8.62 -15.14
N LEU A 55 -14.65 -7.46 -14.66
CA LEU A 55 -15.50 -6.31 -14.38
C LEU A 55 -15.50 -5.33 -15.54
N GLU A 56 -16.68 -4.80 -15.85
CA GLU A 56 -16.82 -3.72 -16.82
C GLU A 56 -15.95 -2.51 -16.45
N PRO A 57 -15.25 -1.88 -17.41
CA PRO A 57 -14.36 -0.74 -17.14
C PRO A 57 -15.01 0.38 -16.32
N SER A 58 -16.27 0.72 -16.60
CA SER A 58 -17.03 1.75 -15.86
C SER A 58 -17.25 1.36 -14.40
N HIS A 59 -17.55 0.09 -14.14
CA HIS A 59 -17.75 -0.41 -12.79
C HIS A 59 -16.44 -0.44 -11.98
N ARG A 60 -15.32 -0.80 -12.62
CA ARG A 60 -13.98 -0.69 -11.98
C ARG A 60 -13.69 0.76 -11.57
N ILE A 61 -13.93 1.73 -12.46
CA ILE A 61 -13.73 3.15 -12.18
C ILE A 61 -14.63 3.62 -11.02
N GLU A 62 -15.88 3.16 -10.95
CA GLU A 62 -16.80 3.46 -9.85
C GLU A 62 -16.28 2.94 -8.51
N ILE A 63 -15.85 1.69 -8.44
CA ILE A 63 -15.25 1.10 -7.22
C ILE A 63 -14.01 1.90 -6.80
N LEU A 64 -13.09 2.18 -7.73
CA LEU A 64 -11.87 2.94 -7.46
C LEU A 64 -12.19 4.33 -6.90
N ARG A 65 -13.17 5.02 -7.47
CA ARG A 65 -13.64 6.33 -7.04
C ARG A 65 -14.23 6.30 -5.63
N ASN A 66 -15.09 5.35 -5.36
CA ASN A 66 -15.89 5.35 -4.13
C ASN A 66 -15.15 4.71 -2.97
N GLU A 67 -14.33 3.70 -3.23
CA GLU A 67 -13.74 2.87 -2.19
C GLU A 67 -12.22 3.02 -2.03
N CYS A 68 -11.50 3.41 -3.11
CA CYS A 68 -10.04 3.33 -3.11
C CYS A 68 -9.36 4.69 -2.98
N TYR A 69 -9.73 5.67 -3.80
CA TYR A 69 -9.03 6.94 -3.87
C TYR A 69 -9.81 8.06 -3.18
N SER A 70 -9.11 8.88 -2.40
CA SER A 70 -9.66 10.08 -1.79
C SER A 70 -10.07 11.10 -2.86
N GLU A 71 -11.04 11.94 -2.56
CA GLU A 71 -11.41 13.09 -3.41
C GLU A 71 -10.23 14.05 -3.60
N ASN A 72 -9.44 14.26 -2.55
CA ASN A 72 -8.26 15.12 -2.53
C ASN A 72 -6.96 14.31 -2.75
N PHE A 73 -7.02 13.27 -3.61
CA PHE A 73 -5.87 12.44 -3.95
C PHE A 73 -4.78 13.25 -4.67
N ILE A 74 -3.53 13.06 -4.30
CA ILE A 74 -2.34 13.71 -4.87
C ILE A 74 -1.51 12.67 -5.62
N GLU A 75 -1.19 12.96 -6.88
CA GLU A 75 -0.32 12.14 -7.73
C GLU A 75 1.05 12.78 -7.87
N HIS A 76 2.12 12.02 -7.52
CA HIS A 76 3.50 12.51 -7.64
C HIS A 76 4.26 11.92 -8.84
N ALA A 77 3.67 10.97 -9.59
CA ALA A 77 4.30 10.45 -10.79
C ALA A 77 4.27 11.51 -11.91
N PRO A 78 5.43 11.93 -12.45
CA PRO A 78 5.52 13.11 -13.34
C PRO A 78 4.81 12.93 -14.68
N ASN A 79 4.43 11.71 -15.03
CA ASN A 79 3.76 11.38 -16.31
C ASN A 79 2.23 11.26 -16.17
N ILE A 80 1.68 11.54 -15.00
CA ILE A 80 0.24 11.46 -14.70
C ILE A 80 -0.19 12.84 -14.22
N GLU A 81 -1.32 13.33 -14.70
CA GLU A 81 -1.91 14.56 -14.19
C GLU A 81 -2.38 14.37 -12.74
N ASP A 82 -2.24 15.42 -11.93
CA ASP A 82 -2.60 15.40 -10.53
C ASP A 82 -4.12 15.25 -10.32
N GLY A 83 -4.47 14.56 -9.23
CA GLY A 83 -5.83 14.40 -8.77
C GLY A 83 -6.51 13.08 -9.20
N ARG A 84 -7.48 12.67 -8.35
CA ARG A 84 -8.22 11.42 -8.52
C ARG A 84 -8.87 11.28 -9.89
N ASP A 85 -9.52 12.31 -10.37
CA ASP A 85 -10.31 12.24 -11.61
C ASP A 85 -9.41 12.11 -12.85
N ALA A 86 -8.23 12.73 -12.83
CA ALA A 86 -7.22 12.57 -13.86
C ALA A 86 -6.69 11.13 -13.91
N LEU A 87 -6.33 10.58 -12.75
CA LEU A 87 -5.91 9.17 -12.63
C LEU A 87 -6.99 8.20 -13.15
N LEU A 88 -8.24 8.37 -12.73
CA LEU A 88 -9.34 7.49 -13.14
C LEU A 88 -9.63 7.61 -14.65
N SER A 89 -9.51 8.79 -15.23
CA SER A 89 -9.64 9.01 -16.68
C SER A 89 -8.54 8.32 -17.46
N LEU A 90 -7.30 8.37 -16.96
CA LEU A 90 -6.16 7.63 -17.53
C LEU A 90 -6.46 6.13 -17.54
N PHE A 91 -6.93 5.55 -16.42
CA PHE A 91 -7.23 4.12 -16.35
C PHE A 91 -8.43 3.72 -17.20
N ALA A 92 -9.47 4.53 -17.30
CA ALA A 92 -10.58 4.29 -18.22
C ALA A 92 -10.11 4.18 -19.68
N SER A 93 -9.11 4.99 -20.06
CA SER A 93 -8.48 4.93 -21.39
C SER A 93 -7.58 3.70 -21.53
N ARG A 94 -6.81 3.34 -20.48
CA ARG A 94 -5.95 2.15 -20.48
C ARG A 94 -6.73 0.86 -20.61
N TYR A 95 -7.88 0.71 -19.95
CA TYR A 95 -8.73 -0.48 -20.06
C TYR A 95 -9.23 -0.73 -21.47
N LYS A 96 -9.57 0.33 -22.22
CA LYS A 96 -9.95 0.22 -23.64
C LYS A 96 -8.80 -0.23 -24.51
N LYS A 97 -7.59 0.30 -24.24
CA LYS A 97 -6.39 0.02 -25.04
C LYS A 97 -5.76 -1.34 -24.69
N TYR A 98 -5.83 -1.74 -23.43
CA TYR A 98 -5.19 -2.93 -22.89
C TYR A 98 -6.17 -3.72 -22.02
N PRO A 99 -7.13 -4.45 -22.64
CA PRO A 99 -8.15 -5.19 -21.88
C PRO A 99 -7.58 -6.31 -21.01
N GLU A 100 -6.37 -6.81 -21.33
CA GLU A 100 -5.67 -7.86 -20.59
C GLU A 100 -4.54 -7.29 -19.68
N LEU A 101 -4.63 -6.00 -19.37
CA LEU A 101 -3.72 -5.36 -18.40
C LEU A 101 -3.71 -6.13 -17.08
N SER A 102 -2.52 -6.41 -16.57
CA SER A 102 -2.34 -7.16 -15.33
C SER A 102 -1.15 -6.68 -14.51
N MET A 103 -1.25 -6.85 -13.19
CA MET A 103 -0.20 -6.57 -12.23
C MET A 103 0.03 -7.79 -11.33
N SER A 104 1.29 -8.19 -11.17
CA SER A 104 1.70 -9.17 -10.16
C SER A 104 2.44 -8.47 -9.04
N ILE A 105 1.93 -8.56 -7.82
CA ILE A 105 2.62 -8.07 -6.63
C ILE A 105 3.77 -9.05 -6.30
N LYS A 106 4.97 -8.54 -6.16
CA LYS A 106 6.18 -9.34 -5.89
C LYS A 106 6.65 -9.23 -4.45
N ARG A 107 6.61 -8.03 -3.88
CA ARG A 107 6.97 -7.74 -2.49
C ARG A 107 6.13 -6.61 -1.96
N THR A 108 5.90 -6.62 -0.67
CA THR A 108 5.15 -5.57 0.03
C THR A 108 5.88 -5.16 1.29
N ALA A 109 5.70 -3.92 1.71
CA ALA A 109 6.05 -3.43 3.04
C ALA A 109 5.01 -2.40 3.46
N SER A 110 4.86 -2.20 4.76
CA SER A 110 4.06 -1.12 5.35
C SER A 110 4.76 -0.56 6.58
N GLU A 111 4.62 0.73 6.79
CA GLU A 111 5.15 1.46 7.94
C GLU A 111 4.24 2.66 8.21
N GLY A 112 3.55 2.64 9.32
CA GLY A 112 2.57 3.66 9.68
C GLY A 112 1.44 3.78 8.65
N ASP A 113 1.34 4.93 8.02
CA ASP A 113 0.34 5.21 6.98
C ASP A 113 0.83 4.93 5.55
N LEU A 114 2.07 4.44 5.37
CA LEU A 114 2.66 4.15 4.06
C LEU A 114 2.62 2.66 3.72
N VAL A 115 2.37 2.38 2.44
CA VAL A 115 2.40 1.03 1.85
C VAL A 115 3.28 1.05 0.61
N TRP A 116 4.24 0.11 0.52
CA TRP A 116 5.11 -0.09 -0.64
C TRP A 116 4.77 -1.39 -1.35
N LEU A 117 4.64 -1.32 -2.67
CA LEU A 117 4.41 -2.48 -3.52
C LEU A 117 5.48 -2.55 -4.60
N HIS A 118 6.27 -3.62 -4.64
CA HIS A 118 7.09 -3.96 -5.79
C HIS A 118 6.28 -4.83 -6.72
N VAL A 119 6.14 -4.40 -7.97
CA VAL A 119 5.18 -4.99 -8.91
C VAL A 119 5.79 -5.32 -10.27
N HIS A 120 5.16 -6.27 -10.97
CA HIS A 120 5.34 -6.52 -12.40
C HIS A 120 4.04 -6.18 -13.12
N VAL A 121 4.05 -5.13 -13.94
CA VAL A 121 2.90 -4.70 -14.75
C VAL A 121 3.09 -5.16 -16.19
N LYS A 122 2.06 -5.78 -16.78
CA LYS A 122 2.03 -6.20 -18.19
C LYS A 122 0.83 -5.60 -18.87
N HIS A 123 1.03 -4.94 -20.01
CA HIS A 123 -0.06 -4.42 -20.83
C HIS A 123 -0.77 -5.50 -21.64
N THR A 124 -0.03 -6.53 -22.03
CA THR A 124 -0.54 -7.74 -22.72
C THR A 124 0.16 -8.97 -22.15
N PRO A 125 -0.42 -10.17 -22.22
CA PRO A 125 0.18 -11.41 -21.71
C PRO A 125 1.60 -11.65 -22.22
N ASP A 126 1.85 -11.36 -23.50
CA ASP A 126 3.13 -11.61 -24.17
C ASP A 126 4.17 -10.49 -23.97
N SER A 127 3.79 -9.37 -23.37
CA SER A 127 4.75 -8.28 -23.12
C SER A 127 5.72 -8.63 -22.00
N LEU A 128 6.97 -8.18 -22.11
CA LEU A 128 7.94 -8.25 -21.01
C LEU A 128 7.47 -7.40 -19.82
N GLY A 129 6.68 -6.37 -20.08
CA GLY A 129 6.14 -5.47 -19.06
C GLY A 129 7.18 -4.55 -18.44
N GLY A 130 6.91 -4.13 -17.21
CA GLY A 130 7.77 -3.25 -16.44
C GLY A 130 7.79 -3.62 -14.95
N ALA A 131 8.92 -3.43 -14.32
CA ALA A 131 9.04 -3.41 -12.87
C ALA A 131 8.64 -2.04 -12.34
N GLY A 132 7.85 -1.99 -11.29
CA GLY A 132 7.44 -0.76 -10.63
C GLY A 132 7.58 -0.86 -9.12
N VAL A 133 7.82 0.29 -8.50
CA VAL A 133 7.61 0.47 -7.06
C VAL A 133 6.57 1.55 -6.90
N HIS A 134 5.48 1.21 -6.26
CA HIS A 134 4.42 2.12 -5.87
C HIS A 134 4.48 2.36 -4.37
N ILE A 135 4.36 3.61 -3.96
CA ILE A 135 4.25 4.01 -2.57
C ILE A 135 2.91 4.72 -2.43
N PHE A 136 2.10 4.28 -1.50
CA PHE A 136 0.79 4.87 -1.21
C PHE A 136 0.79 5.40 0.21
N ARG A 137 0.25 6.62 0.40
CA ARG A 137 -0.18 7.08 1.71
C ARG A 137 -1.65 6.75 1.89
N MET A 138 -1.94 6.11 3.02
CA MET A 138 -3.29 5.69 3.38
C MET A 138 -3.85 6.59 4.47
N LYS A 139 -5.11 6.99 4.32
CA LYS A 139 -5.86 7.71 5.36
C LYS A 139 -7.32 7.30 5.32
N GLU A 140 -7.86 6.93 6.49
CA GLU A 140 -9.28 6.56 6.64
C GLU A 140 -9.73 5.49 5.62
N GLY A 141 -8.85 4.49 5.37
CA GLY A 141 -9.12 3.39 4.44
C GLY A 141 -9.08 3.78 2.96
N LYS A 142 -8.53 4.94 2.59
CA LYS A 142 -8.36 5.39 1.21
C LYS A 142 -6.91 5.76 0.91
N ILE A 143 -6.53 5.64 -0.36
CA ILE A 143 -5.28 6.15 -0.90
C ILE A 143 -5.43 7.66 -1.06
N VAL A 144 -4.56 8.43 -0.40
CA VAL A 144 -4.56 9.90 -0.44
C VAL A 144 -3.39 10.47 -1.23
N GLU A 145 -2.26 9.72 -1.35
CA GLU A 145 -1.10 10.11 -2.17
C GLU A 145 -0.49 8.88 -2.83
N HIS A 146 0.15 9.09 -3.99
CA HIS A 146 0.86 8.06 -4.72
C HIS A 146 2.19 8.59 -5.27
N TRP A 147 3.27 7.84 -5.06
CA TRP A 147 4.55 7.96 -5.73
C TRP A 147 4.83 6.69 -6.52
N GLY A 148 5.23 6.83 -7.78
CA GLY A 148 5.52 5.70 -8.64
C GLY A 148 6.85 5.86 -9.35
N VAL A 149 7.68 4.81 -9.32
CA VAL A 149 8.86 4.68 -10.17
C VAL A 149 8.79 3.37 -10.93
N GLY A 150 9.15 3.39 -12.21
CA GLY A 150 9.05 2.22 -13.05
C GLY A 150 10.19 2.12 -14.05
N GLN A 151 10.52 0.89 -14.40
CA GLN A 151 11.51 0.56 -15.41
C GLN A 151 10.98 -0.55 -16.32
N PRO A 152 11.03 -0.38 -17.66
CA PRO A 152 10.72 -1.48 -18.57
C PRO A 152 11.64 -2.66 -18.34
N VAL A 153 11.11 -3.88 -18.44
CA VAL A 153 11.94 -5.10 -18.45
C VAL A 153 12.69 -5.15 -19.77
N PRO A 154 14.04 -5.13 -19.75
CA PRO A 154 14.83 -5.12 -20.97
C PRO A 154 14.80 -6.49 -21.67
N LYS A 155 14.96 -6.50 -23.00
CA LYS A 155 15.10 -7.75 -23.77
C LYS A 155 16.42 -8.48 -23.46
N GLU A 156 17.46 -7.71 -23.17
CA GLU A 156 18.80 -8.22 -22.82
C GLU A 156 19.23 -7.60 -21.50
N SER A 157 19.78 -8.42 -20.61
CA SER A 157 20.32 -7.98 -19.32
C SER A 157 21.81 -8.33 -19.23
N LYS A 158 22.55 -7.48 -18.49
CA LYS A 158 23.98 -7.72 -18.20
C LYS A 158 24.21 -8.83 -17.16
N ASN A 159 23.17 -9.31 -16.52
CA ASN A 159 23.19 -10.40 -15.54
C ASN A 159 21.98 -11.31 -15.76
N ASN A 160 22.00 -12.48 -15.14
CA ASN A 160 20.94 -13.50 -15.26
C ASN A 160 19.92 -13.44 -14.12
N ASN A 161 19.93 -12.39 -13.29
CA ASN A 161 18.97 -12.23 -12.21
C ASN A 161 17.66 -11.63 -12.74
N THR A 162 16.54 -12.05 -12.16
CA THR A 162 15.26 -11.42 -12.46
C THR A 162 15.15 -10.05 -11.77
N MET A 163 14.35 -9.16 -12.35
CA MET A 163 13.95 -7.90 -11.69
C MET A 163 12.92 -8.09 -10.57
N PHE A 164 12.46 -9.33 -10.35
CA PHE A 164 11.33 -9.67 -9.46
C PHE A 164 11.68 -10.72 -8.42
#